data_303979de7a7de5649f17aac590bb4ea7
#
_entry.id   303979de7a7de5649f17aac590bb4ea7
#
_cell.length_a   1.000
_cell.length_b   1.000
_cell.length_c   1.000
_cell.angle_alpha   90.00
_cell.angle_beta   90.00
_cell.angle_gamma   90.00
#
_symmetry.space_group_name_H-M   'P 1'
#
loop_
_entity.id
_entity.type
_entity.pdbx_description
1 polymer ?
#
loop_
_entity_poly.entity_id
_entity_poly.type
_entity_poly.pdbx_seq_one_letter_code
_entity_poly.pdbx_strand_id
1 'polypeptide(L)'
;MICSGIGLSDAIAKFASSLFNRKGKRTMYSGDFSSRFRGMYDQNDCALFFTVSGETREIIDRIKDLKKYDIKIIVVTNNASSSAAKMSDLALTYYMPSTKNSDFYSSATQVPVLYIIESIADLFIEYGIY
;
A
#
# COMPACT_ATOMS: atom_id res chain seq x y z
N MET A 1 9.71 5.29 -3.38
CA MET A 1 8.43 4.58 -3.09
C MET A 1 7.89 5.05 -1.75
N ILE A 2 6.58 5.15 -1.63
CA ILE A 2 5.90 5.56 -0.40
C ILE A 2 4.95 4.43 -0.01
N CYS A 3 4.98 4.00 1.25
CA CYS A 3 4.08 2.98 1.78
C CYS A 3 3.11 3.59 2.80
N SER A 4 1.84 3.23 2.71
CA SER A 4 0.80 3.75 3.60
C SER A 4 -0.32 2.75 3.83
N GLY A 5 -0.93 2.84 5.01
CA GLY A 5 -2.10 2.05 5.42
C GLY A 5 -2.73 2.66 6.66
N ILE A 6 -3.86 2.10 7.08
CA ILE A 6 -4.59 2.51 8.28
C ILE A 6 -4.83 1.29 9.17
N GLY A 7 -4.72 1.46 10.47
CA GLY A 7 -4.93 0.37 11.44
C GLY A 7 -3.86 -0.71 11.32
N LEU A 8 -4.25 -1.98 11.21
CA LEU A 8 -3.31 -3.08 10.99
C LEU A 8 -2.55 -2.91 9.68
N SER A 9 -3.20 -2.35 8.66
CA SER A 9 -2.54 -2.06 7.40
C SER A 9 -1.47 -0.98 7.53
N ASP A 10 -1.56 -0.11 8.52
CA ASP A 10 -0.49 0.84 8.84
C ASP A 10 0.77 0.11 9.35
N ALA A 11 0.60 -0.87 10.24
CA ALA A 11 1.71 -1.71 10.69
C ALA A 11 2.36 -2.48 9.54
N ILE A 12 1.55 -2.96 8.61
CA ILE A 12 2.01 -3.64 7.38
C ILE A 12 2.82 -2.67 6.51
N ALA A 13 2.37 -1.43 6.36
CA ALA A 13 3.08 -0.41 5.60
C ALA A 13 4.46 -0.10 6.20
N LYS A 14 4.56 -0.05 7.53
CA LYS A 14 5.84 0.10 8.23
C LYS A 14 6.77 -1.08 7.95
N PHE A 15 6.25 -2.29 8.06
CA PHE A 15 7.00 -3.51 7.75
C PHE A 15 7.53 -3.47 6.31
N ALA A 16 6.68 -3.17 5.34
CA ALA A 16 7.07 -3.10 3.94
C ALA A 16 8.17 -2.06 3.72
N SER A 17 8.01 -0.88 4.27
CA SER A 17 9.01 0.19 4.14
C SER A 17 10.36 -0.24 4.72
N SER A 18 10.36 -0.86 5.89
CA SER A 18 11.59 -1.37 6.52
C SER A 18 12.26 -2.43 5.66
N LEU A 19 11.48 -3.40 5.18
CA LEU A 19 12.02 -4.49 4.37
C LEU A 19 12.59 -3.98 3.04
N PHE A 20 11.87 -3.10 2.34
CA PHE A 20 12.32 -2.56 1.06
C PHE A 20 13.60 -1.74 1.20
N ASN A 21 13.71 -0.94 2.25
CA ASN A 21 14.94 -0.19 2.53
C ASN A 21 16.12 -1.14 2.80
N ARG A 22 15.90 -2.22 3.51
CA ARG A 22 16.94 -3.25 3.76
C ARG A 22 17.37 -3.95 2.48
N LYS A 23 16.49 -4.03 1.49
CA LYS A 23 16.78 -4.63 0.18
C LYS A 23 17.29 -3.61 -0.84
N GLY A 24 17.59 -2.40 -0.41
CA GLY A 24 18.18 -1.35 -1.25
C GLY A 24 17.19 -0.44 -1.96
N LYS A 25 15.89 -0.66 -1.82
CA LYS A 25 14.88 0.22 -2.43
C LYS A 25 14.52 1.35 -1.47
N ARG A 26 14.93 2.56 -1.79
CA ARG A 26 14.57 3.73 -0.99
C ARG A 26 13.06 3.87 -0.87
N THR A 27 12.57 3.74 0.35
CA THR A 27 11.14 3.73 0.64
C THR A 27 10.85 4.58 1.87
N MET A 28 9.82 5.41 1.77
CA MET A 28 9.31 6.19 2.89
C MET A 28 8.01 5.56 3.39
N TYR A 29 7.89 5.49 4.71
CA TYR A 29 6.63 5.21 5.36
C TYR A 29 5.92 6.54 5.64
N SER A 30 4.63 6.61 5.31
CA SER A 30 3.83 7.78 5.63
C SER A 30 2.55 7.36 6.35
N GLY A 31 2.54 7.57 7.68
CA GLY A 31 1.33 7.42 8.51
C GLY A 31 0.43 8.63 8.43
N ASP A 32 1.01 9.77 8.12
CA ASP A 32 0.31 11.04 7.99
C ASP A 32 0.68 11.68 6.66
N PHE A 33 -0.25 11.66 5.69
CA PHE A 33 -0.08 12.35 4.41
C PHE A 33 -0.30 13.85 4.59
N SER A 34 0.52 14.44 5.44
CA SER A 34 0.51 15.87 5.62
C SER A 34 1.20 16.57 4.44
N SER A 35 0.94 17.86 4.30
CA SER A 35 1.56 18.74 3.31
C SER A 35 3.10 18.77 3.39
N ARG A 36 3.69 18.21 4.45
CA ARG A 36 5.14 18.11 4.63
C ARG A 36 5.84 17.25 3.57
N PHE A 37 5.11 16.36 2.91
CA PHE A 37 5.68 15.50 1.88
C PHE A 37 5.59 16.08 0.48
N ARG A 38 4.97 17.24 0.32
CA ARG A 38 4.94 17.94 -0.97
C ARG A 38 6.36 18.28 -1.40
N GLY A 39 6.71 17.87 -2.62
CA GLY A 39 8.05 18.07 -3.16
C GLY A 39 9.08 17.01 -2.78
N MET A 40 8.75 16.03 -1.96
CA MET A 40 9.62 14.91 -1.63
C MET A 40 9.46 13.73 -2.60
N TYR A 41 8.48 13.79 -3.47
CA TYR A 41 8.21 12.76 -4.48
C TYR A 41 7.83 13.42 -5.80
N ASP A 42 8.11 12.72 -6.88
CA ASP A 42 7.83 13.17 -8.25
C ASP A 42 7.22 12.05 -9.10
N GLN A 43 7.05 12.30 -10.38
CA GLN A 43 6.49 11.35 -11.34
C GLN A 43 7.26 10.03 -11.48
N ASN A 44 8.48 9.94 -10.96
CA ASN A 44 9.29 8.71 -10.96
C ASN A 44 9.05 7.87 -9.70
N ASP A 45 8.30 8.41 -8.75
CA ASP A 45 7.94 7.69 -7.55
C ASP A 45 6.67 6.87 -7.73
N CYS A 46 6.46 5.91 -6.84
CA CYS A 46 5.20 5.18 -6.74
C CYS A 46 4.78 5.11 -5.28
N ALA A 47 3.49 4.99 -5.06
CA ALA A 47 2.90 4.82 -3.75
C ALA A 47 2.24 3.45 -3.66
N LEU A 48 2.52 2.76 -2.56
CA LEU A 48 1.98 1.44 -2.27
C LEU A 48 1.04 1.55 -1.07
N PHE A 49 -0.24 1.31 -1.32
CA PHE A 49 -1.29 1.39 -0.31
C PHE A 49 -1.76 0.00 0.08
N PHE A 50 -1.88 -0.22 1.37
CA PHE A 50 -2.43 -1.46 1.94
C PHE A 50 -3.81 -1.16 2.51
N THR A 51 -4.83 -1.83 2.00
CA THR A 51 -6.21 -1.68 2.48
C THR A 51 -6.99 -2.96 2.23
N VAL A 52 -7.39 -3.63 3.32
CA VAL A 52 -8.10 -4.92 3.21
C VAL A 52 -9.41 -4.76 2.44
N SER A 53 -10.25 -3.82 2.84
CA SER A 53 -11.55 -3.58 2.19
C SER A 53 -11.44 -2.86 0.85
N GLY A 54 -10.40 -2.06 0.67
CA GLY A 54 -10.28 -1.15 -0.46
C GLY A 54 -11.24 0.04 -0.42
N GLU A 55 -11.95 0.22 0.71
CA GLU A 55 -12.96 1.26 0.88
C GLU A 55 -12.64 2.23 2.03
N THR A 56 -11.44 2.15 2.60
CA THR A 56 -11.01 3.06 3.66
C THR A 56 -10.93 4.48 3.13
N ARG A 57 -11.74 5.37 3.68
CA ARG A 57 -11.91 6.73 3.17
C ARG A 57 -10.60 7.51 3.13
N GLU A 58 -9.82 7.43 4.20
CA GLU A 58 -8.53 8.13 4.30
C GLU A 58 -7.56 7.66 3.22
N ILE A 59 -7.56 6.38 2.89
CA ILE A 59 -6.73 5.82 1.81
C ILE A 59 -7.20 6.34 0.45
N ILE A 60 -8.50 6.35 0.21
CA ILE A 60 -9.07 6.86 -1.02
C ILE A 60 -8.71 8.33 -1.22
N ASP A 61 -8.80 9.14 -0.16
CA ASP A 61 -8.44 10.56 -0.20
C ASP A 61 -6.95 10.75 -0.51
N ARG A 62 -6.09 9.95 0.10
CA ARG A 62 -4.64 9.96 -0.17
C ARG A 62 -4.32 9.60 -1.61
N ILE A 63 -5.00 8.59 -2.16
CA ILE A 63 -4.84 8.20 -3.56
C ILE A 63 -5.22 9.36 -4.48
N LYS A 64 -6.36 10.00 -4.23
CA LYS A 64 -6.81 11.16 -5.02
C LYS A 64 -5.79 12.28 -5.01
N ASP A 65 -5.22 12.58 -3.84
CA ASP A 65 -4.21 13.62 -3.72
C ASP A 65 -2.95 13.29 -4.51
N LEU A 66 -2.44 12.08 -4.41
CA LEU A 66 -1.21 11.69 -5.10
C LEU A 66 -1.40 11.62 -6.62
N LYS A 67 -2.58 11.27 -7.10
CA LYS A 67 -2.87 11.26 -8.54
C LYS A 67 -2.72 12.62 -9.19
N LYS A 68 -2.88 13.70 -8.44
CA LYS A 68 -2.67 15.07 -8.94
C LYS A 68 -1.21 15.34 -9.32
N TYR A 69 -0.28 14.54 -8.82
CA TYR A 69 1.16 14.68 -9.05
C TYR A 69 1.72 13.63 -10.01
N ASP A 70 0.87 12.90 -10.72
CA ASP A 70 1.25 11.83 -11.65
C ASP A 70 2.05 10.70 -11.02
N ILE A 71 1.86 10.46 -9.74
CA ILE A 71 2.51 9.38 -9.01
C ILE A 71 1.76 8.07 -9.30
N LYS A 72 2.49 7.02 -9.64
CA LYS A 72 1.90 5.70 -9.87
C LYS A 72 1.39 5.10 -8.57
N ILE A 73 0.17 4.59 -8.60
CA ILE A 73 -0.52 4.05 -7.44
C ILE A 73 -0.61 2.53 -7.55
N ILE A 74 -0.09 1.85 -6.54
CA ILE A 74 -0.24 0.40 -6.38
C ILE A 74 -1.07 0.16 -5.13
N VAL A 75 -2.10 -0.66 -5.23
CA VAL A 75 -2.97 -1.00 -4.11
C VAL A 75 -2.91 -2.50 -3.86
N VAL A 76 -2.66 -2.89 -2.61
CA VAL A 76 -2.74 -4.28 -2.16
C VAL A 76 -4.03 -4.42 -1.35
N THR A 77 -4.97 -5.23 -1.83
CA THR A 77 -6.30 -5.32 -1.25
C THR A 77 -6.91 -6.72 -1.37
N ASN A 78 -7.78 -7.06 -0.43
CA ASN A 78 -8.59 -8.29 -0.46
C ASN A 78 -9.86 -8.13 -1.31
N ASN A 79 -10.07 -6.97 -1.93
CA ASN A 79 -11.27 -6.66 -2.69
C ASN A 79 -10.92 -6.07 -4.07
N ALA A 80 -10.87 -6.93 -5.07
CA ALA A 80 -10.54 -6.55 -6.45
C ALA A 80 -11.54 -5.57 -7.07
N SER A 81 -12.76 -5.52 -6.56
CA SER A 81 -13.84 -4.65 -7.04
C SER A 81 -13.93 -3.33 -6.27
N SER A 82 -13.01 -3.09 -5.34
CA SER A 82 -13.05 -1.91 -4.47
C SER A 82 -12.75 -0.61 -5.19
N SER A 83 -13.15 0.48 -4.56
CA SER A 83 -12.86 1.84 -5.05
C SER A 83 -11.35 2.08 -5.17
N ALA A 84 -10.58 1.67 -4.16
CA ALA A 84 -9.12 1.83 -4.19
C ALA A 84 -8.49 1.03 -5.36
N ALA A 85 -8.93 -0.21 -5.58
CA ALA A 85 -8.44 -1.03 -6.69
C ALA A 85 -8.73 -0.37 -8.04
N LYS A 86 -9.93 0.16 -8.22
CA LYS A 86 -10.34 0.82 -9.48
C LYS A 86 -9.56 2.12 -9.74
N MET A 87 -9.13 2.81 -8.69
CA MET A 87 -8.36 4.05 -8.80
C MET A 87 -6.87 3.82 -8.99
N SER A 88 -6.39 2.60 -8.74
CA SER A 88 -4.96 2.28 -8.83
C SER A 88 -4.51 2.11 -10.28
N ASP A 89 -3.22 2.30 -10.50
CA ASP A 89 -2.57 1.91 -11.76
C ASP A 89 -2.30 0.41 -11.79
N LEU A 90 -2.09 -0.18 -10.61
CA LEU A 90 -1.92 -1.63 -10.45
C LEU A 90 -2.55 -2.06 -9.13
N ALA A 91 -3.45 -3.03 -9.18
CA ALA A 91 -4.02 -3.65 -8.01
C ALA A 91 -3.43 -5.07 -7.84
N LEU A 92 -2.76 -5.29 -6.71
CA LEU A 92 -2.31 -6.61 -6.29
C LEU A 92 -3.37 -7.15 -5.32
N THR A 93 -4.09 -8.16 -5.75
CA THR A 93 -5.24 -8.65 -5.01
C THR A 93 -4.99 -10.05 -4.47
N TYR A 94 -5.58 -10.33 -3.33
CA TYR A 94 -5.62 -11.64 -2.71
C TYR A 94 -7.07 -11.93 -2.31
N TYR A 95 -7.35 -13.17 -1.97
CA TYR A 95 -8.67 -13.55 -1.49
C TYR A 95 -8.56 -14.34 -0.20
N MET A 96 -9.00 -13.74 0.88
CA MET A 96 -9.13 -14.40 2.18
C MET A 96 -10.54 -14.14 2.71
N PRO A 97 -11.26 -15.17 3.13
CA PRO A 97 -12.56 -14.97 3.76
C PRO A 97 -12.40 -14.09 4.98
N SER A 98 -13.21 -13.02 5.05
CA SER A 98 -13.28 -12.19 6.24
C SER A 98 -14.56 -12.52 6.99
N THR A 99 -14.45 -12.86 8.28
CA THR A 99 -15.60 -12.86 9.16
C THR A 99 -15.86 -11.43 9.60
N LYS A 100 -16.98 -10.84 9.18
CA LYS A 100 -17.44 -9.61 9.80
C LYS A 100 -17.92 -9.96 11.20
N ASN A 101 -17.12 -9.71 12.19
CA ASN A 101 -17.62 -9.58 13.55
C ASN A 101 -18.51 -8.35 13.63
N SER A 102 -19.57 -8.41 14.46
CA SER A 102 -20.53 -7.34 14.71
C SER A 102 -19.89 -6.02 15.17
N ASP A 103 -18.58 -5.96 15.38
CA ASP A 103 -17.84 -4.87 15.99
C ASP A 103 -16.88 -4.14 15.04
N PHE A 104 -17.28 -3.90 13.81
CA PHE A 104 -16.62 -2.99 12.88
C PHE A 104 -15.25 -3.41 12.32
N TYR A 105 -14.67 -4.54 12.70
CA TYR A 105 -13.35 -4.95 12.21
C TYR A 105 -13.42 -6.12 11.24
N SER A 106 -12.79 -5.95 10.10
CA SER A 106 -12.50 -7.07 9.20
C SER A 106 -11.38 -7.90 9.81
N SER A 107 -11.64 -9.18 10.10
CA SER A 107 -10.66 -10.09 10.67
C SER A 107 -9.92 -10.91 9.62
N ALA A 108 -9.70 -10.36 8.44
CA ALA A 108 -8.91 -11.04 7.41
C ALA A 108 -7.44 -11.15 7.85
N THR A 109 -6.85 -12.33 7.68
CA THR A 109 -5.43 -12.53 7.96
C THR A 109 -4.56 -11.67 7.05
N GLN A 110 -3.42 -11.18 7.58
CA GLN A 110 -2.44 -10.41 6.83
C GLN A 110 -1.35 -11.30 6.19
N VAL A 111 -1.39 -12.60 6.37
CA VAL A 111 -0.37 -13.52 5.83
C VAL A 111 -0.20 -13.37 4.32
N PRO A 112 -1.27 -13.32 3.49
CA PRO A 112 -1.10 -13.12 2.06
C PRO A 112 -0.43 -11.78 1.72
N VAL A 113 -0.69 -10.74 2.50
CA VAL A 113 -0.09 -9.41 2.30
C VAL A 113 1.40 -9.46 2.57
N LEU A 114 1.82 -10.12 3.63
CA LEU A 114 3.24 -10.32 3.95
C LEU A 114 3.95 -11.10 2.85
N TYR A 115 3.31 -12.13 2.31
CA TYR A 115 3.83 -12.88 1.17
C TYR A 115 4.05 -11.99 -0.05
N ILE A 116 3.08 -11.13 -0.37
CA ILE A 116 3.18 -10.19 -1.48
C ILE A 116 4.36 -9.23 -1.26
N ILE A 117 4.50 -8.68 -0.06
CA ILE A 117 5.59 -7.76 0.28
C ILE A 117 6.95 -8.43 0.11
N GLU A 118 7.12 -9.62 0.64
CA GLU A 118 8.39 -10.36 0.53
C GLU A 118 8.70 -10.70 -0.92
N SER A 119 7.69 -11.06 -1.72
CA SER A 119 7.84 -11.33 -3.15
C SER A 119 8.30 -10.09 -3.92
N ILE A 120 7.72 -8.92 -3.62
CA ILE A 120 8.15 -7.64 -4.22
C ILE A 120 9.59 -7.34 -3.83
N ALA A 121 9.94 -7.52 -2.56
CA ALA A 121 11.30 -7.25 -2.08
C ALA A 121 12.35 -8.11 -2.79
N ASP A 122 12.04 -9.36 -3.06
CA ASP A 122 12.94 -10.26 -3.80
C ASP A 122 13.14 -9.79 -5.25
N LEU A 123 12.11 -9.24 -5.89
CA LEU A 123 12.20 -8.68 -7.23
C LEU A 123 13.17 -7.50 -7.32
N PHE A 124 13.30 -6.71 -6.28
CA PHE A 124 14.26 -5.60 -6.26
C PHE A 124 15.69 -6.07 -6.42
N ILE A 125 16.03 -7.20 -5.81
CA ILE A 125 17.36 -7.80 -5.92
C ILE A 125 17.54 -8.46 -7.30
N GLU A 126 16.58 -9.27 -7.70
CA GLU A 126 16.65 -10.06 -8.93
C GLU A 126 16.80 -9.19 -10.18
N TYR A 127 16.10 -8.07 -10.23
CA TYR A 127 16.09 -7.18 -11.40
C TYR A 127 16.91 -5.90 -11.21
N GLY A 128 17.63 -5.76 -10.10
CA GLY A 128 18.46 -4.56 -9.86
C GLY A 128 17.65 -3.27 -9.76
N ILE A 129 16.42 -3.34 -9.27
CA ILE A 129 15.52 -2.19 -9.15
C ILE A 129 15.75 -1.53 -7.78
N TYR A 130 16.61 -0.55 -7.75
CA TYR A 130 16.96 0.17 -6.52
C TYR A 130 16.42 1.59 -6.52
#